data_cb15c4b862e5fe806f484f8bb9983d72
#
_entry.id   cb15c4b862e5fe806f484f8bb9983d72
#
_cell.length_a   1.000
_cell.length_b   1.000
_cell.length_c   1.000
_cell.angle_alpha   90.00
_cell.angle_beta   90.00
_cell.angle_gamma   90.00
#
_symmetry.space_group_name_H-M   'P 1'
#
loop_
_entity.id
_entity.type
_entity.pdbx_description
1 polymer ?
#
loop_
_entity_poly.entity_id
_entity_poly.type
_entity_poly.pdbx_seq_one_letter_code
_entity_poly.pdbx_strand_id
1 'polypeptide(L)'
;ARSLHIFAKAFCSPNSFHLNGDQLKQGFSGFTYRPFTLEGNFACASAIQEMLLQSHTGIIRVFPALPMSWQNASFKNLRAMGAFLVSATYHNGKTESIHITSEKGGLLKVFDPFTRKVIEKQMKAGEVFNLPR
;
A
#
# COMPACT_ATOMS: atom_id res chain seq x y z
N ALA A 1 6.16 7.85 -4.35
CA ALA A 1 5.77 9.20 -3.88
C ALA A 1 5.85 10.25 -4.99
N ARG A 2 6.99 10.43 -5.69
CA ARG A 2 7.13 11.46 -6.75
C ARG A 2 6.05 11.32 -7.84
N SER A 3 5.83 10.11 -8.36
CA SER A 3 4.83 9.87 -9.41
C SER A 3 3.40 10.15 -8.93
N LEU A 4 3.06 9.80 -7.69
CA LEU A 4 1.76 10.13 -7.09
C LEU A 4 1.56 11.64 -6.93
N HIS A 5 2.61 12.37 -6.57
CA HIS A 5 2.56 13.82 -6.49
C HIS A 5 2.34 14.48 -7.87
N ILE A 6 3.04 14.01 -8.90
CA ILE A 6 2.83 14.46 -10.28
C ILE A 6 1.38 14.14 -10.72
N PHE A 7 0.91 12.93 -10.46
CA PHE A 7 -0.47 12.54 -10.76
C PHE A 7 -1.48 13.49 -10.14
N ALA A 8 -1.37 13.73 -8.82
CA ALA A 8 -2.30 14.60 -8.12
C ALA A 8 -2.29 16.04 -8.63
N LYS A 9 -1.12 16.57 -8.99
CA LYS A 9 -0.99 17.98 -9.44
C LYS A 9 -1.26 18.19 -10.92
N ALA A 10 -0.76 17.30 -11.78
CA ALA A 10 -0.78 17.52 -13.22
C ALA A 10 -1.94 16.78 -13.93
N PHE A 11 -2.49 15.73 -13.31
CA PHE A 11 -3.46 14.85 -13.95
C PHE A 11 -4.78 14.72 -13.18
N CYS A 12 -5.04 15.57 -12.19
CA CYS A 12 -6.30 15.60 -11.46
C CYS A 12 -6.98 16.95 -11.54
N SER A 13 -8.31 16.94 -11.59
CA SER A 13 -9.15 18.10 -11.37
C SER A 13 -9.27 18.42 -9.88
N PRO A 14 -9.77 19.61 -9.49
CA PRO A 14 -9.95 19.97 -8.08
C PRO A 14 -10.81 19.00 -7.26
N ASN A 15 -11.72 18.28 -7.89
CA ASN A 15 -12.53 17.23 -7.27
C ASN A 15 -11.86 15.85 -7.29
N SER A 16 -10.56 15.77 -7.53
CA SER A 16 -9.73 14.57 -7.54
C SER A 16 -9.97 13.59 -8.68
N PHE A 17 -10.83 13.89 -9.66
CA PHE A 17 -10.96 13.04 -10.84
C PHE A 17 -9.71 13.12 -11.71
N HIS A 18 -9.23 11.97 -12.14
CA HIS A 18 -8.16 11.88 -13.13
C HIS A 18 -8.61 12.46 -14.47
N LEU A 19 -7.77 13.28 -15.05
CA LEU A 19 -7.94 13.88 -16.38
C LEU A 19 -6.85 13.33 -17.30
N ASN A 20 -7.28 12.93 -18.49
CA ASN A 20 -6.36 12.38 -19.48
C ASN A 20 -5.57 13.50 -20.16
N GLY A 21 -4.52 13.95 -19.54
CA GLY A 21 -3.63 14.97 -20.05
C GLY A 21 -2.94 15.77 -18.95
N ASP A 22 -1.80 16.33 -19.30
CA ASP A 22 -1.04 17.21 -18.41
C ASP A 22 -1.71 18.58 -18.33
N GLN A 23 -2.46 18.81 -17.25
CA GLN A 23 -3.22 20.05 -17.04
C GLN A 23 -2.31 21.25 -16.74
N LEU A 24 -1.08 21.00 -16.29
CA LEU A 24 -0.09 22.04 -15.99
C LEU A 24 0.80 22.37 -17.19
N LYS A 25 0.73 21.60 -18.29
CA LYS A 25 1.59 21.72 -19.47
C LYS A 25 3.10 21.72 -19.14
N GLN A 26 3.48 20.85 -18.22
CA GLN A 26 4.87 20.71 -17.76
C GLN A 26 5.67 19.64 -18.52
N GLY A 27 5.10 19.09 -19.59
CA GLY A 27 5.76 18.11 -20.44
C GLY A 27 5.66 16.66 -19.94
N PHE A 28 4.81 16.37 -18.96
CA PHE A 28 4.57 14.99 -18.51
C PHE A 28 3.73 14.17 -19.51
N SER A 29 2.96 14.82 -20.37
CA SER A 29 2.17 14.20 -21.44
C SER A 29 2.02 15.15 -22.61
N GLY A 30 1.96 14.60 -23.82
CA GLY A 30 1.59 15.35 -25.03
C GLY A 30 0.11 15.70 -25.10
N PHE A 31 -0.74 15.06 -24.29
CA PHE A 31 -2.16 15.37 -24.22
C PHE A 31 -2.42 16.54 -23.26
N THR A 32 -3.37 17.41 -23.63
CA THR A 32 -3.78 18.57 -22.84
C THR A 32 -5.30 18.67 -22.69
N TYR A 33 -6.06 17.77 -23.32
CA TYR A 33 -7.51 17.76 -23.23
C TYR A 33 -8.00 17.08 -21.94
N ARG A 34 -9.28 17.25 -21.61
CA ARG A 34 -9.80 17.02 -20.25
C ARG A 34 -10.86 15.92 -20.10
N PRO A 35 -10.97 14.88 -20.93
CA PRO A 35 -11.86 13.79 -20.58
C PRO A 35 -11.34 13.10 -19.32
N PHE A 36 -12.23 12.79 -18.39
CA PHE A 36 -11.85 12.03 -17.20
C PHE A 36 -11.77 10.52 -17.50
N THR A 37 -10.88 9.84 -16.80
CA THR A 37 -10.75 8.39 -16.85
C THR A 37 -10.58 7.85 -15.42
N LEU A 38 -11.52 7.00 -14.98
CA LEU A 38 -11.48 6.45 -13.61
C LEU A 38 -10.32 5.47 -13.40
N GLU A 39 -9.81 4.86 -14.47
CA GLU A 39 -8.68 3.95 -14.43
C GLU A 39 -7.46 4.59 -13.76
N GLY A 40 -7.19 5.86 -14.03
CA GLY A 40 -6.10 6.59 -13.37
C GLY A 40 -6.33 6.76 -11.87
N ASN A 41 -7.56 7.00 -11.44
CA ASN A 41 -7.91 7.07 -10.03
C ASN A 41 -7.72 5.71 -9.34
N PHE A 42 -8.15 4.61 -9.97
CA PHE A 42 -7.96 3.27 -9.41
C PHE A 42 -6.49 2.87 -9.37
N ALA A 43 -5.72 3.18 -10.41
CA ALA A 43 -4.29 2.94 -10.43
C ALA A 43 -3.56 3.73 -9.32
N CYS A 44 -3.95 4.97 -9.07
CA CYS A 44 -3.40 5.79 -7.99
C CYS A 44 -3.72 5.19 -6.62
N ALA A 45 -4.97 4.77 -6.38
CA ALA A 45 -5.40 4.14 -5.14
C ALA A 45 -4.65 2.81 -4.92
N SER A 46 -4.52 1.98 -5.95
CA SER A 46 -3.75 0.73 -5.91
C SER A 46 -2.28 0.99 -5.59
N ALA A 47 -1.67 2.01 -6.21
CA ALA A 47 -0.28 2.36 -5.93
C ALA A 47 -0.05 2.79 -4.48
N ILE A 48 -1.00 3.52 -3.86
CA ILE A 48 -0.92 3.86 -2.44
C ILE A 48 -1.00 2.60 -1.57
N GLN A 49 -1.91 1.68 -1.88
CA GLN A 49 -2.01 0.41 -1.15
C GLN A 49 -0.72 -0.42 -1.27
N GLU A 50 -0.13 -0.51 -2.46
CA GLU A 50 1.14 -1.19 -2.69
C GLU A 50 2.33 -0.56 -1.94
N MET A 51 2.28 0.73 -1.63
CA MET A 51 3.26 1.37 -0.75
C MET A 51 3.13 0.91 0.71
N LEU A 52 1.91 0.58 1.14
CA LEU A 52 1.59 0.20 2.51
C LEU A 52 1.68 -1.31 2.75
N LEU A 53 1.17 -2.12 1.80
CA LEU A 53 1.06 -3.56 1.94
C LEU A 53 1.26 -4.26 0.59
N GLN A 54 2.17 -5.20 0.53
CA GLN A 54 2.36 -6.10 -0.62
C GLN A 54 2.24 -7.56 -0.19
N SER A 55 1.63 -8.38 -1.04
CA SER A 55 1.52 -9.83 -0.83
C SER A 55 1.55 -10.65 -2.13
N HIS A 56 1.69 -9.99 -3.28
CA HIS A 56 1.66 -10.61 -4.61
C HIS A 56 2.79 -11.64 -4.86
N THR A 57 3.88 -11.57 -4.09
CA THR A 57 4.98 -12.55 -4.14
C THR A 57 4.77 -13.78 -3.24
N GLY A 58 3.59 -13.89 -2.60
CA GLY A 58 3.31 -14.92 -1.60
C GLY A 58 3.89 -14.62 -0.21
N ILE A 59 4.58 -13.51 -0.02
CA ILE A 59 5.10 -13.03 1.27
C ILE A 59 4.46 -11.69 1.58
N ILE A 60 3.81 -11.58 2.73
CA ILE A 60 3.25 -10.32 3.22
C ILE A 60 4.41 -9.40 3.64
N ARG A 61 4.45 -8.20 3.07
CA ARG A 61 5.39 -7.13 3.40
C ARG A 61 4.63 -5.88 3.77
N VAL A 62 4.86 -5.35 4.96
CA VAL A 62 4.27 -4.08 5.40
C VAL A 62 5.25 -2.94 5.16
N PHE A 63 4.73 -1.81 4.75
CA PHE A 63 5.48 -0.59 4.44
C PHE A 63 6.68 -0.77 3.50
N PRO A 64 6.53 -1.56 2.40
CA PRO A 64 7.67 -1.91 1.55
C PRO A 64 8.22 -0.73 0.75
N ALA A 65 7.42 0.34 0.56
CA ALA A 65 7.77 1.43 -0.34
C ALA A 65 7.38 2.82 0.18
N LEU A 66 7.43 3.03 1.51
CA LEU A 66 7.20 4.35 2.07
C LEU A 66 8.34 5.31 1.71
N PRO A 67 8.03 6.58 1.37
CA PRO A 67 9.05 7.61 1.21
C PRO A 67 9.73 7.90 2.55
N MET A 68 11.02 8.20 2.53
CA MET A 68 11.77 8.57 3.75
C MET A 68 11.21 9.80 4.47
N SER A 69 10.49 10.66 3.74
CA SER A 69 9.82 11.84 4.33
C SER A 69 8.58 11.50 5.15
N TRP A 70 8.03 10.30 5.03
CA TRP A 70 6.91 9.87 5.84
C TRP A 70 7.42 9.26 7.14
N GLN A 71 7.27 10.00 8.22
CA GLN A 71 7.70 9.55 9.54
C GLN A 71 6.62 8.70 10.24
N ASN A 72 5.36 8.89 9.86
CA ASN A 72 4.24 8.18 10.43
C ASN A 72 3.29 7.70 9.34
N ALA A 73 2.83 6.47 9.45
CA ALA A 73 1.81 5.87 8.60
C ALA A 73 1.11 4.73 9.37
N SER A 74 -0.15 4.52 9.09
CA SER A 74 -0.86 3.36 9.63
C SER A 74 -1.95 2.93 8.66
N PHE A 75 -2.31 1.66 8.74
CA PHE A 75 -3.48 1.13 8.08
C PHE A 75 -4.13 0.04 8.93
N LYS A 76 -5.41 -0.20 8.72
CA LYS A 76 -6.19 -1.18 9.45
C LYS A 76 -6.96 -2.08 8.47
N ASN A 77 -6.85 -3.39 8.70
CA ASN A 77 -7.61 -4.41 7.98
C ASN A 77 -7.46 -4.37 6.44
N LEU A 78 -6.27 -4.02 5.93
CA LEU A 78 -5.99 -4.23 4.52
C LEU A 78 -5.89 -5.73 4.22
N ARG A 79 -6.50 -6.13 3.12
CA ARG A 79 -6.55 -7.53 2.71
C ARG A 79 -5.28 -7.91 1.95
N ALA A 80 -4.61 -8.96 2.43
CA ALA A 80 -3.51 -9.62 1.75
C ALA A 80 -3.97 -10.94 1.11
N MET A 81 -3.17 -11.49 0.20
CA MET A 81 -3.40 -12.79 -0.40
C MET A 81 -3.48 -13.89 0.66
N GLY A 82 -4.29 -14.92 0.45
CA GLY A 82 -4.51 -16.02 1.41
C GLY A 82 -5.56 -15.70 2.48
N ALA A 83 -6.40 -14.68 2.26
CA ALA A 83 -7.44 -14.24 3.19
C ALA A 83 -6.89 -13.82 4.56
N PHE A 84 -5.80 -13.07 4.55
CA PHE A 84 -5.23 -12.43 5.72
C PHE A 84 -5.66 -10.95 5.78
N LEU A 85 -6.14 -10.50 6.94
CA LEU A 85 -6.37 -9.09 7.25
C LEU A 85 -5.16 -8.56 8.02
N VAL A 86 -4.56 -7.51 7.50
CA VAL A 86 -3.34 -6.92 8.05
C VAL A 86 -3.62 -5.52 8.54
N SER A 87 -3.14 -5.22 9.74
CA SER A 87 -3.07 -3.87 10.30
C SER A 87 -1.64 -3.60 10.73
N ALA A 88 -1.15 -2.39 10.53
CA ALA A 88 0.21 -2.05 10.91
C ALA A 88 0.36 -0.57 11.23
N THR A 89 1.32 -0.28 12.10
CA THR A 89 1.72 1.08 12.49
C THR A 89 3.19 1.30 12.18
N TYR A 90 3.46 2.45 11.57
CA TYR A 90 4.80 2.97 11.30
C TYR A 90 4.93 4.30 12.03
N HIS A 91 5.90 4.42 12.90
CA HIS A 91 6.10 5.59 13.74
C HIS A 91 7.59 5.95 13.81
N ASN A 92 7.88 7.25 13.71
CA ASN A 92 9.25 7.77 13.74
C ASN A 92 10.21 7.05 12.77
N GLY A 93 9.74 6.81 11.54
CA GLY A 93 10.56 6.20 10.50
C GLY A 93 10.79 4.68 10.65
N LYS A 94 10.03 3.99 11.51
CA LYS A 94 10.17 2.54 11.76
C LYS A 94 8.82 1.85 11.89
N THR A 95 8.75 0.60 11.49
CA THR A 95 7.59 -0.24 11.79
C THR A 95 7.52 -0.47 13.31
N GLU A 96 6.40 -0.15 13.91
CA GLU A 96 6.15 -0.28 15.35
C GLU A 96 5.39 -1.58 15.65
N SER A 97 4.35 -1.87 14.88
CA SER A 97 3.53 -3.06 15.09
C SER A 97 2.94 -3.60 13.80
N ILE A 98 2.73 -4.91 13.77
CA ILE A 98 2.01 -5.63 12.71
C ILE A 98 1.03 -6.59 13.39
N HIS A 99 -0.22 -6.54 12.95
CA HIS A 99 -1.29 -7.40 13.43
C HIS A 99 -1.94 -8.09 12.23
N ILE A 100 -1.97 -9.41 12.22
CA ILE A 100 -2.47 -10.21 11.11
C ILE A 100 -3.54 -11.17 11.63
N THR A 101 -4.74 -11.08 11.09
CA THR A 101 -5.83 -12.02 11.35
C THR A 101 -6.02 -12.93 10.14
N SER A 102 -6.01 -14.23 10.35
CA SER A 102 -6.34 -15.20 9.31
C SER A 102 -7.85 -15.43 9.26
N GLU A 103 -8.52 -15.11 8.15
CA GLU A 103 -9.97 -15.32 8.05
C GLU A 103 -10.33 -16.78 7.76
N LYS A 104 -9.50 -17.50 7.02
CA LYS A 104 -9.79 -18.86 6.54
C LYS A 104 -8.82 -19.94 7.01
N GLY A 105 -7.78 -19.55 7.76
CA GLY A 105 -6.64 -20.41 8.01
C GLY A 105 -5.68 -20.43 6.82
N GLY A 106 -4.59 -21.19 6.93
CA GLY A 106 -3.60 -21.35 5.88
C GLY A 106 -2.19 -20.99 6.31
N LEU A 107 -1.25 -21.12 5.38
CA LEU A 107 0.16 -20.84 5.63
C LEU A 107 0.41 -19.32 5.52
N LEU A 108 0.63 -18.67 6.65
CA LEU A 108 1.13 -17.30 6.71
C LEU A 108 2.61 -17.28 6.34
N LYS A 109 2.99 -16.42 5.41
CA LYS A 109 4.37 -16.02 5.15
C LYS A 109 4.47 -14.51 5.29
N VAL A 110 5.20 -14.02 6.26
CA VAL A 110 5.35 -12.59 6.52
C VAL A 110 6.82 -12.22 6.68
N PHE A 111 7.22 -11.13 6.06
CA PHE A 111 8.54 -10.54 6.30
C PHE A 111 8.50 -9.79 7.63
N ASP A 112 9.31 -10.21 8.57
CA ASP A 112 9.48 -9.56 9.87
C ASP A 112 10.51 -8.42 9.74
N PRO A 113 10.10 -7.15 9.86
CA PRO A 113 11.01 -6.02 9.73
C PRO A 113 11.98 -5.89 10.92
N PHE A 114 11.69 -6.51 12.06
CA PHE A 114 12.51 -6.43 13.27
C PHE A 114 13.70 -7.36 13.21
N THR A 115 13.51 -8.59 12.71
CA THR A 115 14.57 -9.59 12.56
C THR A 115 15.12 -9.70 11.14
N ARG A 116 14.45 -9.06 10.15
CA ARG A 116 14.75 -9.10 8.71
C ARG A 116 14.68 -10.52 8.12
N LYS A 117 13.84 -11.38 8.67
CA LYS A 117 13.61 -12.76 8.22
C LYS A 117 12.17 -12.95 7.77
N VAL A 118 11.94 -13.96 6.96
CA VAL A 118 10.58 -14.42 6.65
C VAL A 118 10.17 -15.41 7.73
N ILE A 119 8.99 -15.16 8.31
CA ILE A 119 8.33 -16.07 9.24
C ILE A 119 7.29 -16.84 8.47
N GLU A 120 7.28 -18.15 8.63
CA GLU A 120 6.23 -19.05 8.15
C GLU A 120 5.48 -19.64 9.34
N LYS A 121 4.15 -19.62 9.29
CA LYS A 121 3.29 -20.16 10.34
C LYS A 121 2.00 -20.71 9.76
N GLN A 122 1.68 -21.96 10.08
CA GLN A 122 0.35 -22.49 9.80
C GLN A 122 -0.64 -21.86 10.78
N MET A 123 -1.66 -21.19 10.25
CA MET A 123 -2.69 -20.50 11.05
C MET A 123 -4.05 -21.18 10.90
N LYS A 124 -4.85 -21.13 11.96
CA LYS A 124 -6.26 -21.51 11.95
C LYS A 124 -7.13 -20.33 11.52
N ALA A 125 -8.35 -20.60 11.10
CA ALA A 125 -9.33 -19.52 10.87
C ALA A 125 -9.61 -18.76 12.17
N GLY A 126 -9.65 -17.44 12.11
CA GLY A 126 -9.80 -16.55 13.26
C GLY A 126 -8.53 -16.34 14.09
N GLU A 127 -7.44 -17.05 13.80
CA GLU A 127 -6.20 -16.90 14.53
C GLU A 127 -5.52 -15.56 14.23
N VAL A 128 -4.93 -14.99 15.27
CA VAL A 128 -4.20 -13.72 15.23
C VAL A 128 -2.71 -13.94 15.40
N PHE A 129 -1.92 -13.22 14.63
CA PHE A 129 -0.47 -13.18 14.72
C PHE A 129 0.01 -11.72 14.85
N ASN A 130 0.90 -11.46 15.82
CA ASN A 130 1.42 -10.12 16.10
C ASN A 130 2.95 -10.07 15.99
N LEU A 131 3.46 -8.90 15.53
CA LEU A 131 4.86 -8.52 15.60
C LEU A 131 4.97 -7.09 16.18
N PRO A 132 5.97 -6.78 17.02
CA PRO A 132 6.87 -7.77 17.66
C PRO A 132 6.10 -8.76 18.53
N ARG A 133 6.72 -9.88 18.81
CA ARG A 133 6.14 -10.93 19.65
C ARG A 133 6.31 -10.59 21.13
#